data_8217a0786d2e07f69baf0614d6384481
#
_entry.id   8217a0786d2e07f69baf0614d6384481
#
_cell.length_a   1.000
_cell.length_b   1.000
_cell.length_c   1.000
_cell.angle_alpha   90.00
_cell.angle_beta   90.00
_cell.angle_gamma   90.00
#
_symmetry.space_group_name_H-M   'P 1'
#
loop_
_entity.id
_entity.type
_entity.pdbx_description
1 polymer ?
#
loop_
_entity_poly.entity_id
_entity_poly.type
_entity_poly.pdbx_seq_one_letter_code
_entity_poly.pdbx_strand_id
1 'polypeptide(L)'
;MTTSPSTLVPARTGGAAARSPRRDWLALGLLMFPVLLVAVDNTALTFALPAITRALEPSGVHLLWIIDAYPLVLAGLLVSMGSLGDRIGRRRLLIIGSTGFAGLSAATAFAPTAEWLIAGRAALGFFGAMLMPSTLSLIRNIFPEPNRRRMAVAIWAAGFSGGAALGPIFGGWLVEHFWWGAVFLVAVPLMLPLLALGRTLIPESKDPSPGRVDVPSILLSMLVMVPMVYGIKDVATEGPGPAGLGSMAFGAAMGVVFVRRQQRLEHPLLDMSLFRNRVFSMAISANILALFSFNGFILFLAQHLQLLEGLSPSAAGVAMIPALAATVVAGLVVVPLVRKVRPGYVVAAGLAFSATGYTLVAFGNHDGGPALLLAALLVLALGVGTAETISNDLILGSAPPEKSGAAAAISETGYEVGSLLGTAVLGSILTASYQHNLRLPAGLDGMLPGTALHNAGETLAGAMEAAAVLPGPLADAVRDAAAAAFDSGVHITAAIGLVLMATAAVLAAVVLRKVPKAT
;
A
#
# COMPACT_ATOMS: atom_id res chain seq x y z
N MET A 1 42.29 26.27 -56.51
CA MET A 1 41.40 25.22 -56.00
C MET A 1 42.22 24.37 -55.03
N THR A 2 42.20 24.68 -53.78
CA THR A 2 42.90 23.96 -52.71
C THR A 2 41.88 23.50 -51.69
N THR A 3 41.63 22.19 -51.70
CA THR A 3 40.76 21.52 -50.76
C THR A 3 41.53 21.22 -49.48
N SER A 4 41.11 21.86 -48.36
CA SER A 4 41.58 21.54 -47.00
C SER A 4 40.97 20.25 -46.50
N PRO A 5 41.70 19.35 -45.86
CA PRO A 5 41.15 18.17 -45.23
C PRO A 5 40.56 18.52 -43.87
N SER A 6 39.26 18.22 -43.70
CA SER A 6 38.57 18.29 -42.43
C SER A 6 39.13 17.23 -41.46
N THR A 7 39.82 17.65 -40.44
CA THR A 7 40.22 16.83 -39.29
C THR A 7 38.99 16.42 -38.49
N LEU A 8 38.56 15.17 -38.65
CA LEU A 8 37.62 14.51 -37.75
C LEU A 8 38.28 14.35 -36.38
N VAL A 9 37.85 15.15 -35.43
CA VAL A 9 38.14 14.97 -34.00
C VAL A 9 37.39 13.70 -33.56
N PRO A 10 38.08 12.65 -33.09
CA PRO A 10 37.36 11.50 -32.57
C PRO A 10 36.67 11.90 -31.26
N ALA A 11 35.34 11.75 -31.21
CA ALA A 11 34.55 11.87 -30.00
C ALA A 11 35.15 10.92 -28.95
N ARG A 12 35.73 11.51 -27.91
CA ARG A 12 36.12 10.79 -26.69
C ARG A 12 34.86 10.21 -26.04
N THR A 13 34.49 9.01 -26.45
CA THR A 13 33.63 8.15 -25.66
C THR A 13 34.43 7.75 -24.42
N GLY A 14 34.17 8.47 -23.32
CA GLY A 14 34.70 8.08 -22.01
C GLY A 14 34.23 6.66 -21.73
N GLY A 15 35.14 5.70 -21.84
CA GLY A 15 34.91 4.29 -21.61
C GLY A 15 34.50 4.07 -20.15
N ALA A 16 33.20 3.97 -19.91
CA ALA A 16 32.72 3.26 -18.75
C ALA A 16 33.17 1.80 -18.95
N ALA A 17 34.14 1.34 -18.16
CA ALA A 17 34.63 -0.04 -18.20
C ALA A 17 33.39 -0.97 -18.20
N ALA A 18 33.29 -1.79 -19.26
CA ALA A 18 32.17 -2.72 -19.44
C ALA A 18 32.07 -3.60 -18.18
N ARG A 19 31.02 -3.40 -17.41
CA ARG A 19 30.77 -4.19 -16.21
C ARG A 19 30.55 -5.65 -16.61
N SER A 20 31.02 -6.56 -15.78
CA SER A 20 30.76 -7.98 -16.03
C SER A 20 29.24 -8.24 -15.78
N PRO A 21 28.59 -9.05 -16.64
CA PRO A 21 27.20 -9.40 -16.47
C PRO A 21 26.85 -9.95 -15.08
N ARG A 22 27.79 -10.68 -14.46
CA ARG A 22 27.62 -11.19 -13.08
C ARG A 22 27.47 -10.07 -12.04
N ARG A 23 28.20 -8.97 -12.21
CA ARG A 23 28.16 -7.84 -11.28
C ARG A 23 26.83 -7.10 -11.36
N ASP A 24 26.23 -7.01 -12.55
CA ASP A 24 24.94 -6.37 -12.76
C ASP A 24 23.80 -7.17 -12.09
N TRP A 25 23.83 -8.49 -12.20
CA TRP A 25 22.85 -9.36 -11.52
C TRP A 25 23.02 -9.39 -10.01
N LEU A 26 24.25 -9.31 -9.50
CA LEU A 26 24.50 -9.15 -8.05
C LEU A 26 23.98 -7.80 -7.54
N ALA A 27 24.14 -6.73 -8.32
CA ALA A 27 23.57 -5.43 -7.98
C ALA A 27 22.04 -5.50 -7.96
N LEU A 28 21.38 -6.18 -8.90
CA LEU A 28 19.94 -6.42 -8.86
C LEU A 28 19.55 -7.18 -7.59
N GLY A 29 20.28 -8.26 -7.25
CA GLY A 29 20.04 -9.00 -6.00
C GLY A 29 20.07 -8.11 -4.76
N LEU A 30 21.01 -7.15 -4.68
CA LEU A 30 21.05 -6.17 -3.59
C LEU A 30 19.86 -5.21 -3.60
N LEU A 31 19.39 -4.80 -4.79
CA LEU A 31 18.22 -3.93 -4.92
C LEU A 31 16.92 -4.63 -4.53
N MET A 32 16.90 -5.98 -4.49
CA MET A 32 15.70 -6.72 -4.05
C MET A 32 15.46 -6.59 -2.55
N PHE A 33 16.48 -6.37 -1.71
CA PHE A 33 16.29 -6.27 -0.27
C PHE A 33 15.37 -5.11 0.16
N PRO A 34 15.58 -3.85 -0.30
CA PRO A 34 14.65 -2.78 -0.01
C PRO A 34 13.25 -2.99 -0.62
N VAL A 35 13.16 -3.65 -1.77
CA VAL A 35 11.87 -3.98 -2.41
C VAL A 35 11.09 -4.97 -1.55
N LEU A 36 11.74 -6.06 -1.14
CA LEU A 36 11.16 -7.05 -0.23
C LEU A 36 10.77 -6.43 1.11
N LEU A 37 11.62 -5.54 1.66
CA LEU A 37 11.33 -4.87 2.93
C LEU A 37 10.05 -4.05 2.85
N VAL A 38 9.92 -3.15 1.86
CA VAL A 38 8.72 -2.32 1.69
C VAL A 38 7.47 -3.18 1.50
N ALA A 39 7.59 -4.24 0.69
CA ALA A 39 6.47 -5.13 0.42
C ALA A 39 6.03 -5.94 1.66
N VAL A 40 6.98 -6.42 2.46
CA VAL A 40 6.71 -7.13 3.73
C VAL A 40 6.13 -6.17 4.76
N ASP A 41 6.70 -4.96 4.93
CA ASP A 41 6.23 -3.97 5.91
C ASP A 41 4.77 -3.57 5.66
N ASN A 42 4.36 -3.42 4.40
CA ASN A 42 2.98 -3.07 4.04
C ASN A 42 1.95 -4.13 4.45
N THR A 43 2.34 -5.38 4.56
CA THR A 43 1.40 -6.49 4.82
C THR A 43 1.58 -7.14 6.19
N ALA A 44 2.81 -7.23 6.70
CA ALA A 44 3.11 -7.90 7.96
C ALA A 44 2.48 -7.21 9.18
N LEU A 45 2.40 -5.87 9.17
CA LEU A 45 1.85 -5.09 10.28
C LEU A 45 0.40 -5.46 10.58
N THR A 46 -0.42 -5.73 9.56
CA THR A 46 -1.83 -6.10 9.74
C THR A 46 -2.00 -7.33 10.64
N PHE A 47 -1.05 -8.26 10.58
CA PHE A 47 -1.05 -9.48 11.41
C PHE A 47 -0.50 -9.23 12.82
N ALA A 48 0.22 -8.14 13.03
CA ALA A 48 0.71 -7.72 14.34
C ALA A 48 -0.32 -6.88 15.12
N LEU A 49 -1.37 -6.36 14.48
CA LEU A 49 -2.33 -5.45 15.09
C LEU A 49 -2.95 -6.00 16.40
N PRO A 50 -3.43 -7.25 16.48
CA PRO A 50 -3.99 -7.76 17.73
C PRO A 50 -2.96 -7.80 18.88
N ALA A 51 -1.70 -8.09 18.57
CA ALA A 51 -0.62 -8.10 19.55
C ALA A 51 -0.22 -6.67 19.98
N ILE A 52 -0.23 -5.72 19.04
CA ILE A 52 -0.03 -4.28 19.31
C ILE A 52 -1.15 -3.75 20.20
N THR A 53 -2.41 -4.10 19.90
CA THR A 53 -3.57 -3.69 20.69
C THR A 53 -3.45 -4.18 22.14
N ARG A 54 -3.05 -5.41 22.35
CA ARG A 54 -2.81 -5.97 23.70
C ARG A 54 -1.66 -5.31 24.44
N ALA A 55 -0.60 -4.90 23.73
CA ALA A 55 0.61 -4.38 24.35
C ALA A 55 0.55 -2.87 24.63
N LEU A 56 -0.08 -2.08 23.76
CA LEU A 56 -0.08 -0.62 23.80
C LEU A 56 -1.47 -0.02 24.06
N GLU A 57 -2.52 -0.84 24.08
CA GLU A 57 -3.91 -0.44 24.31
C GLU A 57 -4.35 0.82 23.53
N PRO A 58 -4.11 0.88 22.19
CA PRO A 58 -4.47 2.04 21.39
C PRO A 58 -5.98 2.16 21.27
N SER A 59 -6.50 3.40 21.20
CA SER A 59 -7.88 3.64 20.77
C SER A 59 -8.09 3.15 19.34
N GLY A 60 -9.34 2.95 18.91
CA GLY A 60 -9.67 2.57 17.54
C GLY A 60 -9.07 3.54 16.50
N VAL A 61 -9.09 4.85 16.80
CA VAL A 61 -8.46 5.88 15.95
C VAL A 61 -6.94 5.74 15.91
N HIS A 62 -6.27 5.51 17.05
CA HIS A 62 -4.82 5.29 17.09
C HIS A 62 -4.43 4.04 16.31
N LEU A 63 -5.23 2.97 16.39
CA LEU A 63 -4.98 1.74 15.63
C LEU A 63 -4.95 1.99 14.12
N LEU A 64 -5.92 2.76 13.62
CA LEU A 64 -5.97 3.16 12.22
C LEU A 64 -4.78 4.07 11.83
N TRP A 65 -4.32 4.95 12.73
CA TRP A 65 -3.13 5.77 12.46
C TRP A 65 -1.83 4.96 12.47
N ILE A 66 -1.71 3.91 13.29
CA ILE A 66 -0.57 2.99 13.27
C ILE A 66 -0.43 2.36 11.87
N ILE A 67 -1.56 2.00 11.24
CA ILE A 67 -1.56 1.43 9.88
C ILE A 67 -1.20 2.49 8.85
N ASP A 68 -1.88 3.65 8.88
CA ASP A 68 -1.94 4.60 7.78
C ASP A 68 -0.81 5.63 7.78
N ALA A 69 -0.14 5.90 8.93
CA ALA A 69 0.88 6.93 9.01
C ALA A 69 2.06 6.69 8.06
N TYR A 70 2.48 5.42 7.88
CA TYR A 70 3.54 5.03 6.97
C TYR A 70 3.14 5.24 5.50
N PRO A 71 2.07 4.62 4.96
CA PRO A 71 1.71 4.79 3.57
C PRO A 71 1.28 6.23 3.23
N LEU A 72 0.74 6.99 4.19
CA LEU A 72 0.38 8.39 4.02
C LEU A 72 1.62 9.25 3.70
N VAL A 73 2.66 9.15 4.53
CA VAL A 73 3.90 9.91 4.34
C VAL A 73 4.64 9.40 3.10
N LEU A 74 4.67 8.09 2.90
CA LEU A 74 5.30 7.46 1.74
C LEU A 74 4.67 7.96 0.44
N ALA A 75 3.34 7.87 0.29
CA ALA A 75 2.62 8.32 -0.90
C ALA A 75 2.87 9.80 -1.23
N GLY A 76 2.84 10.67 -0.21
CA GLY A 76 3.05 12.10 -0.41
C GLY A 76 4.48 12.47 -0.80
N LEU A 77 5.47 11.65 -0.46
CA LEU A 77 6.88 11.92 -0.71
C LEU A 77 7.47 11.15 -1.90
N LEU A 78 6.81 10.09 -2.37
CA LEU A 78 7.36 9.15 -3.36
C LEU A 78 7.90 9.86 -4.61
N VAL A 79 7.09 10.73 -5.23
CA VAL A 79 7.47 11.46 -6.45
C VAL A 79 8.64 12.43 -6.18
N SER A 80 8.60 13.07 -5.02
CA SER A 80 9.61 14.05 -4.62
C SER A 80 10.96 13.40 -4.34
N MET A 81 10.96 12.21 -3.74
CA MET A 81 12.18 11.45 -3.48
C MET A 81 12.80 10.92 -4.78
N GLY A 82 11.99 10.64 -5.82
CA GLY A 82 12.49 10.38 -7.17
C GLY A 82 13.33 11.56 -7.70
N SER A 83 12.77 12.78 -7.67
CA SER A 83 13.46 14.01 -8.08
C SER A 83 14.70 14.31 -7.22
N LEU A 84 14.64 14.06 -5.91
CA LEU A 84 15.79 14.20 -5.02
C LEU A 84 16.90 13.22 -5.39
N GLY A 85 16.58 11.98 -5.72
CA GLY A 85 17.52 10.95 -6.19
C GLY A 85 18.25 11.36 -7.46
N ASP A 86 17.55 11.98 -8.41
CA ASP A 86 18.13 12.52 -9.63
C ASP A 86 19.17 13.61 -9.33
N ARG A 87 18.95 14.39 -8.28
CA ARG A 87 19.82 15.51 -7.89
C ARG A 87 21.03 15.10 -7.06
N ILE A 88 20.85 14.33 -5.98
CA ILE A 88 21.95 13.98 -5.05
C ILE A 88 22.65 12.67 -5.43
N GLY A 89 22.04 11.87 -6.29
CA GLY A 89 22.47 10.54 -6.70
C GLY A 89 21.56 9.45 -6.15
N ARG A 90 21.11 8.56 -7.02
CA ARG A 90 20.11 7.53 -6.72
C ARG A 90 20.64 6.48 -5.74
N ARG A 91 21.93 6.04 -5.90
CA ARG A 91 22.58 5.17 -4.92
C ARG A 91 22.74 5.83 -3.57
N ARG A 92 23.13 7.11 -3.52
CA ARG A 92 23.25 7.84 -2.26
C ARG A 92 21.91 7.93 -1.55
N LEU A 93 20.85 8.30 -2.27
CA LEU A 93 19.51 8.37 -1.71
C LEU A 93 19.05 7.01 -1.18
N LEU A 94 19.28 5.93 -1.93
CA LEU A 94 18.97 4.56 -1.52
C LEU A 94 19.70 4.19 -0.23
N ILE A 95 20.99 4.49 -0.10
CA ILE A 95 21.78 4.18 1.11
C ILE A 95 21.30 5.01 2.30
N ILE A 96 20.99 6.29 2.12
CA ILE A 96 20.44 7.17 3.18
C ILE A 96 19.08 6.61 3.62
N GLY A 97 18.19 6.32 2.67
CA GLY A 97 16.88 5.73 2.95
C GLY A 97 16.98 4.41 3.69
N SER A 98 17.84 3.50 3.24
CA SER A 98 18.04 2.18 3.88
C SER A 98 18.63 2.29 5.28
N THR A 99 19.59 3.20 5.49
CA THR A 99 20.19 3.42 6.83
C THR A 99 19.16 4.00 7.79
N GLY A 100 18.44 5.06 7.35
CA GLY A 100 17.42 5.69 8.16
C GLY A 100 16.25 4.76 8.46
N PHE A 101 15.80 3.99 7.46
CA PHE A 101 14.74 3.00 7.63
C PHE A 101 15.13 1.92 8.65
N ALA A 102 16.31 1.30 8.50
CA ALA A 102 16.78 0.26 9.41
C ALA A 102 16.98 0.78 10.85
N GLY A 103 17.62 1.95 11.01
CA GLY A 103 17.84 2.55 12.33
C GLY A 103 16.53 2.94 13.02
N LEU A 104 15.60 3.54 12.26
CA LEU A 104 14.32 3.96 12.81
C LEU A 104 13.39 2.76 13.07
N SER A 105 13.44 1.72 12.23
CA SER A 105 12.73 0.45 12.49
C SER A 105 13.17 -0.17 13.80
N ALA A 106 14.47 -0.19 14.07
CA ALA A 106 14.99 -0.68 15.35
C ALA A 106 14.46 0.15 16.54
N ALA A 107 14.37 1.48 16.41
CA ALA A 107 13.80 2.34 17.44
C ALA A 107 12.28 2.12 17.60
N THR A 108 11.55 2.02 16.49
CA THR A 108 10.10 1.81 16.47
C THR A 108 9.68 0.48 17.08
N ALA A 109 10.51 -0.56 16.96
CA ALA A 109 10.27 -1.87 17.59
C ALA A 109 10.08 -1.79 19.11
N PHE A 110 10.66 -0.79 19.75
CA PHE A 110 10.60 -0.57 21.21
C PHE A 110 9.73 0.65 21.58
N ALA A 111 8.78 1.03 20.74
CA ALA A 111 7.87 2.14 21.02
C ALA A 111 7.10 1.90 22.33
N PRO A 112 7.17 2.84 23.31
CA PRO A 112 6.52 2.65 24.60
C PRO A 112 5.02 2.94 24.58
N THR A 113 4.53 3.69 23.60
CA THR A 113 3.11 4.07 23.47
C THR A 113 2.66 4.05 22.00
N ALA A 114 1.34 4.08 21.77
CA ALA A 114 0.76 4.13 20.45
C ALA A 114 1.19 5.39 19.66
N GLU A 115 1.32 6.55 20.31
CA GLU A 115 1.73 7.81 19.68
C GLU A 115 3.19 7.71 19.18
N TRP A 116 4.07 7.10 19.98
CA TRP A 116 5.46 6.84 19.56
C TRP A 116 5.52 5.90 18.36
N LEU A 117 4.65 4.88 18.35
CA LEU A 117 4.55 3.95 17.23
C LEU A 117 4.06 4.68 15.97
N ILE A 118 3.03 5.52 16.08
CA ILE A 118 2.51 6.35 14.98
C ILE A 118 3.60 7.29 14.43
N ALA A 119 4.31 7.99 15.32
CA ALA A 119 5.41 8.86 14.92
C ALA A 119 6.54 8.08 14.23
N GLY A 120 6.89 6.92 14.76
CA GLY A 120 7.84 5.99 14.14
C GLY A 120 7.41 5.56 12.74
N ARG A 121 6.15 5.18 12.57
CA ARG A 121 5.56 4.81 11.27
C ARG A 121 5.61 5.96 10.27
N ALA A 122 5.24 7.18 10.68
CA ALA A 122 5.35 8.36 9.82
C ALA A 122 6.80 8.61 9.37
N ALA A 123 7.76 8.52 10.29
CA ALA A 123 9.17 8.69 9.99
C ALA A 123 9.74 7.55 9.11
N LEU A 124 9.27 6.30 9.29
CA LEU A 124 9.57 5.18 8.38
C LEU A 124 9.06 5.45 6.96
N GLY A 125 7.87 6.06 6.81
CA GLY A 125 7.33 6.49 5.52
C GLY A 125 8.23 7.49 4.79
N PHE A 126 8.87 8.42 5.52
CA PHE A 126 9.84 9.36 4.96
C PHE A 126 11.05 8.63 4.35
N PHE A 127 11.66 7.69 5.07
CA PHE A 127 12.79 6.93 4.55
C PHE A 127 12.37 5.89 3.52
N GLY A 128 11.20 5.27 3.67
CA GLY A 128 10.61 4.34 2.71
C GLY A 128 10.41 4.96 1.33
N ALA A 129 9.97 6.21 1.26
CA ALA A 129 9.78 6.95 0.02
C ALA A 129 11.08 7.12 -0.80
N MET A 130 12.26 6.99 -0.18
CA MET A 130 13.56 7.04 -0.88
C MET A 130 13.90 5.72 -1.57
N LEU A 131 13.31 4.60 -1.16
CA LEU A 131 13.71 3.26 -1.58
C LEU A 131 13.19 2.90 -2.98
N MET A 132 11.86 2.94 -3.17
CA MET A 132 11.22 2.41 -4.38
C MET A 132 11.63 3.15 -5.67
N PRO A 133 11.57 4.52 -5.75
CA PRO A 133 12.00 5.22 -6.95
C PRO A 133 13.48 5.02 -7.26
N SER A 134 14.33 4.91 -6.21
CA SER A 134 15.76 4.70 -6.37
C SER A 134 16.08 3.33 -6.96
N THR A 135 15.41 2.26 -6.51
CA THR A 135 15.66 0.89 -7.00
C THR A 135 15.30 0.75 -8.47
N LEU A 136 14.11 1.20 -8.89
CA LEU A 136 13.66 1.09 -10.28
C LEU A 136 14.52 1.93 -11.23
N SER A 137 14.92 3.13 -10.80
CA SER A 137 15.80 3.99 -11.57
C SER A 137 17.21 3.42 -11.73
N LEU A 138 17.75 2.80 -10.68
CA LEU A 138 19.05 2.13 -10.74
C LEU A 138 19.03 0.90 -11.65
N ILE A 139 17.95 0.12 -11.66
CA ILE A 139 17.77 -1.00 -12.59
C ILE A 139 17.88 -0.53 -14.04
N ARG A 140 17.21 0.58 -14.40
CA ARG A 140 17.29 1.15 -15.76
C ARG A 140 18.72 1.51 -16.17
N ASN A 141 19.52 1.95 -15.20
CA ASN A 141 20.90 2.37 -15.42
C ASN A 141 21.88 1.20 -15.47
N ILE A 142 21.67 0.16 -14.63
CA ILE A 142 22.49 -1.04 -14.58
C ILE A 142 22.28 -1.89 -15.85
N PHE A 143 21.05 -1.94 -16.40
CA PHE A 143 20.67 -2.75 -17.55
C PHE A 143 20.28 -1.87 -18.75
N PRO A 144 21.26 -1.34 -19.52
CA PRO A 144 20.97 -0.53 -20.71
C PRO A 144 20.34 -1.33 -21.84
N GLU A 145 20.64 -2.64 -21.94
CA GLU A 145 20.09 -3.53 -22.96
C GLU A 145 18.59 -3.80 -22.69
N PRO A 146 17.68 -3.57 -23.67
CA PRO A 146 16.23 -3.67 -23.45
C PRO A 146 15.76 -5.03 -22.91
N ASN A 147 16.30 -6.14 -23.41
CA ASN A 147 15.87 -7.48 -23.00
C ASN A 147 16.29 -7.79 -21.55
N ARG A 148 17.54 -7.46 -21.18
CA ARG A 148 18.02 -7.64 -19.81
C ARG A 148 17.29 -6.72 -18.85
N ARG A 149 16.99 -5.48 -19.27
CA ARG A 149 16.20 -4.54 -18.47
C ARG A 149 14.79 -5.05 -18.21
N ARG A 150 14.10 -5.59 -19.24
CA ARG A 150 12.77 -6.21 -19.07
C ARG A 150 12.81 -7.35 -18.05
N MET A 151 13.81 -8.21 -18.13
CA MET A 151 14.00 -9.29 -17.17
C MET A 151 14.25 -8.77 -15.76
N ALA A 152 15.12 -7.77 -15.58
CA ALA A 152 15.43 -7.18 -14.28
C ALA A 152 14.20 -6.49 -13.65
N VAL A 153 13.38 -5.78 -14.44
CA VAL A 153 12.12 -5.17 -13.98
C VAL A 153 11.10 -6.25 -13.63
N ALA A 154 11.02 -7.34 -14.39
CA ALA A 154 10.13 -8.46 -14.08
C ALA A 154 10.51 -9.14 -12.74
N ILE A 155 11.82 -9.32 -12.48
CA ILE A 155 12.33 -9.85 -11.20
C ILE A 155 12.00 -8.87 -10.06
N TRP A 156 12.15 -7.57 -10.29
CA TRP A 156 11.80 -6.53 -9.32
C TRP A 156 10.31 -6.59 -8.95
N ALA A 157 9.42 -6.64 -9.95
CA ALA A 157 7.97 -6.74 -9.73
C ALA A 157 7.57 -8.06 -9.05
N ALA A 158 8.19 -9.19 -9.47
CA ALA A 158 7.99 -10.48 -8.82
C ALA A 158 8.46 -10.49 -7.37
N GLY A 159 9.57 -9.79 -7.07
CA GLY A 159 10.08 -9.63 -5.71
C GLY A 159 9.14 -8.80 -4.84
N PHE A 160 8.57 -7.72 -5.37
CA PHE A 160 7.58 -6.92 -4.64
C PHE A 160 6.33 -7.75 -4.33
N SER A 161 5.75 -8.42 -5.33
CA SER A 161 4.57 -9.28 -5.14
C SER A 161 4.86 -10.47 -4.21
N GLY A 162 6.04 -11.08 -4.34
CA GLY A 162 6.49 -12.17 -3.46
C GLY A 162 6.69 -11.70 -2.02
N GLY A 163 7.26 -10.51 -1.82
CA GLY A 163 7.41 -9.88 -0.50
C GLY A 163 6.05 -9.62 0.16
N ALA A 164 5.11 -9.06 -0.59
CA ALA A 164 3.75 -8.82 -0.11
C ALA A 164 3.04 -10.12 0.30
N ALA A 165 3.22 -11.21 -0.47
CA ALA A 165 2.68 -12.52 -0.13
C ALA A 165 3.37 -13.18 1.08
N LEU A 166 4.65 -12.90 1.29
CA LEU A 166 5.42 -13.42 2.43
C LEU A 166 5.17 -12.63 3.73
N GLY A 167 4.74 -11.37 3.64
CA GLY A 167 4.51 -10.50 4.78
C GLY A 167 3.61 -11.10 5.87
N PRO A 168 2.42 -11.63 5.54
CA PRO A 168 1.55 -12.30 6.48
C PRO A 168 2.22 -13.46 7.22
N ILE A 169 2.99 -14.28 6.50
CA ILE A 169 3.67 -15.45 7.05
C ILE A 169 4.79 -15.03 7.99
N PHE A 170 5.67 -14.15 7.52
CA PHE A 170 6.79 -13.65 8.33
C PHE A 170 6.31 -12.79 9.47
N GLY A 171 5.35 -11.88 9.23
CA GLY A 171 4.77 -11.05 10.27
C GLY A 171 4.09 -11.89 11.35
N GLY A 172 3.27 -12.86 10.96
CA GLY A 172 2.61 -13.78 11.86
C GLY A 172 3.61 -14.61 12.67
N TRP A 173 4.61 -15.20 12.01
CA TRP A 173 5.64 -15.99 12.67
C TRP A 173 6.46 -15.18 13.67
N LEU A 174 6.85 -13.95 13.32
CA LEU A 174 7.60 -13.06 14.20
C LEU A 174 6.81 -12.70 15.46
N VAL A 175 5.53 -12.38 15.30
CA VAL A 175 4.65 -12.03 16.43
C VAL A 175 4.41 -13.23 17.35
N GLU A 176 4.29 -14.42 16.77
CA GLU A 176 4.03 -15.67 17.52
C GLU A 176 5.24 -16.13 18.35
N HIS A 177 6.48 -15.99 17.81
CA HIS A 177 7.69 -16.51 18.44
C HIS A 177 8.49 -15.46 19.24
N PHE A 178 8.23 -14.17 19.00
CA PHE A 178 8.90 -13.06 19.66
C PHE A 178 7.87 -12.11 20.28
N TRP A 179 7.83 -10.85 19.80
CA TRP A 179 6.83 -9.86 20.20
C TRP A 179 6.46 -8.99 19.00
N TRP A 180 5.43 -8.16 19.13
CA TRP A 180 4.94 -7.33 18.03
C TRP A 180 6.03 -6.45 17.39
N GLY A 181 6.98 -5.94 18.15
CA GLY A 181 8.06 -5.08 17.64
C GLY A 181 9.06 -5.82 16.75
N ALA A 182 9.14 -7.16 16.82
CA ALA A 182 10.02 -7.96 15.97
C ALA A 182 9.72 -7.77 14.47
N VAL A 183 8.48 -7.44 14.12
CA VAL A 183 8.07 -7.12 12.74
C VAL A 183 8.88 -5.95 12.17
N PHE A 184 9.19 -4.95 13.00
CA PHE A 184 10.03 -3.82 12.59
C PHE A 184 11.52 -4.19 12.56
N LEU A 185 11.99 -5.01 13.51
CA LEU A 185 13.39 -5.40 13.57
C LEU A 185 13.89 -6.16 12.33
N VAL A 186 13.02 -6.80 11.59
CA VAL A 186 13.37 -7.52 10.36
C VAL A 186 14.02 -6.60 9.31
N ALA A 187 13.72 -5.31 9.34
CA ALA A 187 14.33 -4.33 8.46
C ALA A 187 15.86 -4.25 8.63
N VAL A 188 16.36 -4.45 9.84
CA VAL A 188 17.79 -4.34 10.15
C VAL A 188 18.60 -5.39 9.38
N PRO A 189 18.39 -6.72 9.57
CA PRO A 189 19.15 -7.73 8.83
C PRO A 189 18.90 -7.68 7.33
N LEU A 190 17.71 -7.31 6.87
CA LEU A 190 17.39 -7.16 5.45
C LEU A 190 18.21 -6.04 4.78
N MET A 191 18.47 -4.93 5.48
CA MET A 191 19.22 -3.82 4.91
C MET A 191 20.74 -4.01 5.01
N LEU A 192 21.27 -4.87 5.87
CA LEU A 192 22.70 -5.08 6.05
C LEU A 192 23.47 -5.42 4.76
N PRO A 193 23.01 -6.36 3.88
CA PRO A 193 23.71 -6.66 2.64
C PRO A 193 23.83 -5.44 1.71
N LEU A 194 22.75 -4.64 1.60
CA LEU A 194 22.75 -3.43 0.80
C LEU A 194 23.70 -2.38 1.38
N LEU A 195 23.70 -2.16 2.69
CA LEU A 195 24.56 -1.18 3.35
C LEU A 195 26.05 -1.57 3.26
N ALA A 196 26.36 -2.86 3.38
CA ALA A 196 27.72 -3.38 3.30
C ALA A 196 28.27 -3.34 1.87
N LEU A 197 27.50 -3.79 0.89
CA LEU A 197 27.96 -4.03 -0.48
C LEU A 197 27.44 -3.00 -1.51
N GLY A 198 26.47 -2.17 -1.15
CA GLY A 198 25.82 -1.26 -2.10
C GLY A 198 26.77 -0.24 -2.71
N ARG A 199 27.73 0.29 -1.94
CA ARG A 199 28.73 1.24 -2.46
C ARG A 199 29.67 0.62 -3.49
N THR A 200 29.95 -0.66 -3.40
CA THR A 200 30.88 -1.37 -4.27
C THR A 200 30.21 -1.96 -5.52
N LEU A 201 29.00 -2.49 -5.38
CA LEU A 201 28.30 -3.20 -6.45
C LEU A 201 27.33 -2.30 -7.24
N ILE A 202 26.66 -1.36 -6.58
CA ILE A 202 25.68 -0.50 -7.24
C ILE A 202 26.37 0.75 -7.80
N PRO A 203 26.20 1.08 -9.12
CA PRO A 203 26.74 2.31 -9.69
C PRO A 203 26.00 3.52 -9.18
N GLU A 204 26.71 4.65 -9.09
CA GLU A 204 26.02 5.91 -8.89
C GLU A 204 25.32 6.33 -10.18
N SER A 205 24.12 6.86 -10.05
CA SER A 205 23.34 7.41 -11.14
C SER A 205 22.80 8.77 -10.72
N LYS A 206 23.06 9.74 -11.55
CA LYS A 206 22.71 11.13 -11.29
C LYS A 206 22.27 11.78 -12.60
N ASP A 207 21.23 12.60 -12.57
CA ASP A 207 20.85 13.39 -13.74
C ASP A 207 21.86 14.55 -13.93
N PRO A 208 22.40 14.77 -15.13
CA PRO A 208 23.26 15.90 -15.41
C PRO A 208 22.53 17.25 -15.29
N SER A 209 21.21 17.27 -15.48
CA SER A 209 20.37 18.48 -15.47
C SER A 209 19.16 18.31 -14.55
N PRO A 210 19.37 18.12 -13.23
CA PRO A 210 18.29 17.80 -12.33
C PRO A 210 17.33 18.98 -12.16
N GLY A 211 16.03 18.74 -12.24
CA GLY A 211 15.00 19.70 -11.91
C GLY A 211 15.12 20.22 -10.47
N ARG A 212 14.50 21.35 -10.18
CA ARG A 212 14.45 21.88 -8.79
C ARG A 212 13.49 21.03 -7.97
N VAL A 213 13.87 20.67 -6.74
CA VAL A 213 12.95 20.05 -5.78
C VAL A 213 11.91 21.09 -5.38
N ASP A 214 10.66 20.83 -5.69
CA ASP A 214 9.55 21.73 -5.38
C ASP A 214 8.99 21.45 -3.98
N VAL A 215 9.70 21.93 -2.95
CA VAL A 215 9.30 21.78 -1.54
C VAL A 215 7.89 22.29 -1.26
N PRO A 216 7.43 23.44 -1.81
CA PRO A 216 6.04 23.87 -1.62
C PRO A 216 5.00 22.87 -2.13
N SER A 217 5.23 22.21 -3.26
CA SER A 217 4.30 21.18 -3.75
C SER A 217 4.31 19.91 -2.88
N ILE A 218 5.46 19.57 -2.30
CA ILE A 218 5.56 18.47 -1.32
C ILE A 218 4.73 18.80 -0.07
N LEU A 219 4.90 19.97 0.49
CA LEU A 219 4.13 20.41 1.67
C LEU A 219 2.63 20.47 1.36
N LEU A 220 2.25 20.95 0.18
CA LEU A 220 0.85 20.98 -0.25
C LEU A 220 0.27 19.57 -0.39
N SER A 221 1.01 18.59 -0.93
CA SER A 221 0.52 17.21 -1.00
C SER A 221 0.24 16.62 0.39
N MET A 222 1.09 16.90 1.37
CA MET A 222 0.86 16.52 2.77
C MET A 222 -0.35 17.26 3.37
N LEU A 223 -0.49 18.56 3.10
CA LEU A 223 -1.63 19.36 3.54
C LEU A 223 -2.96 18.96 2.87
N VAL A 224 -2.93 18.23 1.77
CA VAL A 224 -4.11 17.59 1.18
C VAL A 224 -4.41 16.27 1.92
N MET A 225 -3.42 15.38 1.98
CA MET A 225 -3.64 13.99 2.39
C MET A 225 -3.89 13.86 3.89
N VAL A 226 -3.08 14.51 4.73
CA VAL A 226 -3.18 14.37 6.20
C VAL A 226 -4.52 14.86 6.73
N PRO A 227 -5.00 16.09 6.41
CA PRO A 227 -6.29 16.56 6.89
C PRO A 227 -7.47 15.78 6.30
N MET A 228 -7.36 15.29 5.06
CA MET A 228 -8.40 14.47 4.45
C MET A 228 -8.56 13.14 5.18
N VAL A 229 -7.46 12.42 5.42
CA VAL A 229 -7.47 11.14 6.15
C VAL A 229 -7.91 11.34 7.60
N TYR A 230 -7.41 12.38 8.27
CA TYR A 230 -7.86 12.72 9.62
C TYR A 230 -9.38 12.96 9.65
N GLY A 231 -9.88 13.81 8.75
CA GLY A 231 -11.31 14.13 8.71
C GLY A 231 -12.20 12.93 8.39
N ILE A 232 -11.76 12.02 7.51
CA ILE A 232 -12.48 10.76 7.25
C ILE A 232 -12.58 9.92 8.52
N LYS A 233 -11.49 9.78 9.27
CA LYS A 233 -11.47 9.01 10.53
C LYS A 233 -12.31 9.65 11.61
N ASP A 234 -12.17 10.95 11.81
CA ASP A 234 -12.93 11.73 12.81
C ASP A 234 -14.45 11.65 12.57
N VAL A 235 -14.87 11.87 11.31
CA VAL A 235 -16.30 11.76 10.94
C VAL A 235 -16.82 10.33 11.13
N ALA A 236 -15.99 9.32 10.90
CA ALA A 236 -16.42 7.93 11.04
C ALA A 236 -16.57 7.52 12.52
N THR A 237 -15.69 7.98 13.42
CA THR A 237 -15.69 7.57 14.83
C THR A 237 -16.53 8.49 15.72
N GLU A 238 -16.42 9.79 15.55
CA GLU A 238 -17.13 10.79 16.37
C GLU A 238 -18.43 11.29 15.73
N GLY A 239 -18.69 10.88 14.49
CA GLY A 239 -19.80 11.40 13.70
C GLY A 239 -19.46 12.71 12.97
N PRO A 240 -20.39 13.23 12.14
CA PRO A 240 -20.18 14.44 11.35
C PRO A 240 -20.09 15.69 12.23
N GLY A 241 -18.90 15.97 12.73
CA GLY A 241 -18.56 17.12 13.57
C GLY A 241 -17.78 18.22 12.82
N PRO A 242 -17.68 19.44 13.43
CA PRO A 242 -16.96 20.55 12.80
C PRO A 242 -15.46 20.29 12.62
N ALA A 243 -14.83 19.47 13.46
CA ALA A 243 -13.42 19.12 13.37
C ALA A 243 -13.14 18.25 12.12
N GLY A 244 -13.87 17.14 11.96
CA GLY A 244 -13.70 16.25 10.81
C GLY A 244 -14.11 16.89 9.50
N LEU A 245 -15.31 17.49 9.43
CA LEU A 245 -15.78 18.17 8.22
C LEU A 245 -14.91 19.38 7.86
N GLY A 246 -14.45 20.15 8.85
CA GLY A 246 -13.53 21.27 8.65
C GLY A 246 -12.17 20.81 8.14
N SER A 247 -11.64 19.71 8.66
CA SER A 247 -10.39 19.11 8.21
C SER A 247 -10.50 18.60 6.76
N MET A 248 -11.60 17.93 6.41
CA MET A 248 -11.85 17.49 5.03
C MET A 248 -11.98 18.69 4.06
N ALA A 249 -12.72 19.73 4.47
CA ALA A 249 -12.87 20.94 3.67
C ALA A 249 -11.52 21.65 3.47
N PHE A 250 -10.69 21.73 4.52
CA PHE A 250 -9.34 22.27 4.43
C PHE A 250 -8.46 21.44 3.48
N GLY A 251 -8.46 20.10 3.62
CA GLY A 251 -7.73 19.20 2.73
C GLY A 251 -8.16 19.36 1.27
N ALA A 252 -9.48 19.45 1.01
CA ALA A 252 -10.01 19.69 -0.32
C ALA A 252 -9.60 21.07 -0.90
N ALA A 253 -9.62 22.13 -0.08
CA ALA A 253 -9.15 23.46 -0.48
C ALA A 253 -7.66 23.44 -0.84
N MET A 254 -6.82 22.78 -0.02
CA MET A 254 -5.40 22.59 -0.33
C MET A 254 -5.18 21.76 -1.59
N GLY A 255 -6.07 20.79 -1.87
CA GLY A 255 -6.09 20.03 -3.12
C GLY A 255 -6.30 20.91 -4.35
N VAL A 256 -7.24 21.85 -4.26
CA VAL A 256 -7.44 22.84 -5.33
C VAL A 256 -6.21 23.72 -5.53
N VAL A 257 -5.59 24.17 -4.44
CA VAL A 257 -4.34 24.96 -4.49
C VAL A 257 -3.20 24.14 -5.11
N PHE A 258 -3.05 22.89 -4.70
CA PHE A 258 -2.06 21.96 -5.25
C PHE A 258 -2.24 21.78 -6.77
N VAL A 259 -3.45 21.43 -7.22
CA VAL A 259 -3.73 21.22 -8.64
C VAL A 259 -3.47 22.50 -9.46
N ARG A 260 -3.93 23.67 -8.99
CA ARG A 260 -3.67 24.96 -9.65
C ARG A 260 -2.18 25.28 -9.73
N ARG A 261 -1.41 24.93 -8.69
CA ARG A 261 0.04 25.10 -8.68
C ARG A 261 0.69 24.16 -9.70
N GLN A 262 0.33 22.86 -9.72
CA GLN A 262 0.88 21.89 -10.69
C GLN A 262 0.62 22.31 -12.15
N GLN A 263 -0.51 22.93 -12.42
CA GLN A 263 -0.84 23.42 -13.77
C GLN A 263 -0.01 24.63 -14.23
N ARG A 264 0.63 25.36 -13.29
CA ARG A 264 1.41 26.56 -13.57
C ARG A 264 2.92 26.33 -13.61
N LEU A 265 3.38 25.21 -13.09
CA LEU A 265 4.81 24.87 -13.03
C LEU A 265 5.28 24.32 -14.37
N GLU A 266 6.47 24.72 -14.81
CA GLU A 266 7.16 24.16 -15.99
C GLU A 266 7.55 22.69 -15.77
N HIS A 267 7.96 22.35 -14.53
CA HIS A 267 8.30 20.99 -14.12
C HIS A 267 7.45 20.59 -12.89
N PRO A 268 6.17 20.20 -13.12
CA PRO A 268 5.28 19.82 -12.03
C PRO A 268 5.67 18.45 -11.43
N LEU A 269 5.37 18.25 -10.13
CA LEU A 269 5.48 16.94 -9.48
C LEU A 269 4.52 15.92 -10.11
N LEU A 270 3.27 16.35 -10.34
CA LEU A 270 2.24 15.58 -11.04
C LEU A 270 1.88 16.30 -12.34
N ASP A 271 2.12 15.65 -13.46
CA ASP A 271 1.73 16.20 -14.76
C ASP A 271 0.22 16.09 -14.97
N MET A 272 -0.50 17.17 -14.62
CA MET A 272 -1.95 17.25 -14.75
C MET A 272 -2.46 17.08 -16.20
N SER A 273 -1.60 17.23 -17.21
CA SER A 273 -1.99 17.03 -18.59
C SER A 273 -2.33 15.58 -18.92
N LEU A 274 -1.73 14.61 -18.19
CA LEU A 274 -2.01 13.19 -18.36
C LEU A 274 -3.47 12.86 -17.98
N PHE A 275 -4.02 13.53 -16.98
CA PHE A 275 -5.40 13.34 -16.55
C PHE A 275 -6.47 13.86 -17.54
N ARG A 276 -6.06 14.62 -18.55
CA ARG A 276 -6.97 15.01 -19.66
C ARG A 276 -7.27 13.83 -20.58
N ASN A 277 -6.41 12.81 -20.58
CA ASN A 277 -6.65 11.57 -21.30
C ASN A 277 -7.61 10.68 -20.47
N ARG A 278 -8.81 10.43 -21.00
CA ARG A 278 -9.85 9.63 -20.32
C ARG A 278 -9.39 8.19 -20.04
N VAL A 279 -8.55 7.61 -20.90
CA VAL A 279 -8.01 6.27 -20.70
C VAL A 279 -7.07 6.25 -19.49
N PHE A 280 -6.16 7.24 -19.42
CA PHE A 280 -5.24 7.41 -18.30
C PHE A 280 -6.01 7.58 -16.97
N SER A 281 -6.95 8.54 -16.94
CA SER A 281 -7.73 8.83 -15.72
C SER A 281 -8.56 7.64 -15.26
N MET A 282 -9.20 6.90 -16.19
CA MET A 282 -9.97 5.72 -15.80
C MET A 282 -9.07 4.57 -15.34
N ALA A 283 -7.93 4.37 -15.99
CA ALA A 283 -6.98 3.33 -15.60
C ALA A 283 -6.37 3.58 -14.22
N ILE A 284 -5.97 4.82 -13.91
CA ILE A 284 -5.45 5.17 -12.58
C ILE A 284 -6.54 5.04 -11.50
N SER A 285 -7.78 5.45 -11.81
CA SER A 285 -8.90 5.28 -10.87
C SER A 285 -9.22 3.80 -10.62
N ALA A 286 -9.18 2.96 -11.66
CA ALA A 286 -9.39 1.52 -11.52
C ALA A 286 -8.28 0.88 -10.67
N ASN A 287 -7.02 1.30 -10.84
CA ASN A 287 -5.90 0.83 -10.05
C ASN A 287 -6.06 1.22 -8.57
N ILE A 288 -6.33 2.49 -8.29
CA ILE A 288 -6.59 2.99 -6.92
C ILE A 288 -7.72 2.20 -6.26
N LEU A 289 -8.85 2.01 -6.95
CA LEU A 289 -10.02 1.31 -6.41
C LEU A 289 -9.78 -0.18 -6.20
N ALA A 290 -9.00 -0.84 -7.07
CA ALA A 290 -8.63 -2.23 -6.89
C ALA A 290 -7.83 -2.44 -5.59
N LEU A 291 -6.86 -1.57 -5.34
CA LEU A 291 -6.03 -1.63 -4.12
C LEU A 291 -6.76 -1.17 -2.86
N PHE A 292 -7.62 -0.15 -2.99
CA PHE A 292 -8.58 0.25 -1.96
C PHE A 292 -9.40 -0.95 -1.48
N SER A 293 -9.98 -1.66 -2.43
CA SER A 293 -10.77 -2.85 -2.18
C SER A 293 -9.97 -3.95 -1.47
N PHE A 294 -8.78 -4.25 -1.97
CA PHE A 294 -7.94 -5.33 -1.47
C PHE A 294 -7.44 -5.12 -0.05
N ASN A 295 -6.87 -3.93 0.20
CA ASN A 295 -6.30 -3.63 1.52
C ASN A 295 -7.38 -3.47 2.60
N GLY A 296 -8.51 -2.86 2.27
CA GLY A 296 -9.64 -2.79 3.19
C GLY A 296 -10.21 -4.17 3.54
N PHE A 297 -10.25 -5.10 2.57
CA PHE A 297 -10.70 -6.47 2.81
C PHE A 297 -9.73 -7.25 3.71
N ILE A 298 -8.43 -7.16 3.43
CA ILE A 298 -7.39 -7.82 4.24
C ILE A 298 -7.45 -7.36 5.69
N LEU A 299 -7.70 -6.07 5.93
CA LEU A 299 -7.74 -5.49 7.27
C LEU A 299 -8.77 -6.19 8.17
N PHE A 300 -10.02 -6.32 7.72
CA PHE A 300 -11.05 -6.96 8.54
C PHE A 300 -10.89 -8.49 8.59
N LEU A 301 -10.47 -9.12 7.48
CA LEU A 301 -10.30 -10.57 7.44
C LEU A 301 -9.18 -11.03 8.40
N ALA A 302 -8.06 -10.31 8.46
CA ALA A 302 -6.97 -10.63 9.37
C ALA A 302 -7.42 -10.58 10.85
N GLN A 303 -8.23 -9.58 11.21
CA GLN A 303 -8.81 -9.48 12.55
C GLN A 303 -9.84 -10.58 12.83
N HIS A 304 -10.72 -10.87 11.87
CA HIS A 304 -11.71 -11.95 11.99
C HIS A 304 -11.03 -13.30 12.26
N LEU A 305 -10.04 -13.67 11.43
CA LEU A 305 -9.33 -14.94 11.56
C LEU A 305 -8.59 -15.08 12.90
N GLN A 306 -8.00 -14.01 13.41
CA GLN A 306 -7.21 -14.08 14.65
C GLN A 306 -8.08 -13.94 15.90
N LEU A 307 -9.08 -13.05 15.90
CA LEU A 307 -9.82 -12.69 17.11
C LEU A 307 -11.11 -13.48 17.29
N LEU A 308 -11.82 -13.83 16.20
CA LEU A 308 -13.06 -14.59 16.26
C LEU A 308 -12.82 -16.09 16.06
N GLU A 309 -11.97 -16.46 15.08
CA GLU A 309 -11.67 -17.86 14.79
C GLU A 309 -10.50 -18.40 15.64
N GLY A 310 -9.82 -17.54 16.40
CA GLY A 310 -8.73 -17.92 17.29
C GLY A 310 -7.49 -18.48 16.58
N LEU A 311 -7.33 -18.19 15.28
CA LEU A 311 -6.13 -18.61 14.55
C LEU A 311 -4.92 -17.85 15.04
N SER A 312 -3.78 -18.55 15.13
CA SER A 312 -2.52 -17.87 15.37
C SER A 312 -2.20 -16.90 14.20
N PRO A 313 -1.42 -15.82 14.44
CA PRO A 313 -1.05 -14.87 13.39
C PRO A 313 -0.43 -15.54 12.18
N SER A 314 0.43 -16.56 12.37
CA SER A 314 1.02 -17.34 11.28
C SER A 314 -0.01 -18.18 10.53
N ALA A 315 -0.93 -18.83 11.24
CA ALA A 315 -2.01 -19.63 10.62
C ALA A 315 -2.95 -18.74 9.78
N ALA A 316 -3.32 -17.57 10.30
CA ALA A 316 -4.12 -16.58 9.56
C ALA A 316 -3.39 -16.12 8.28
N GLY A 317 -2.07 -15.86 8.36
CA GLY A 317 -1.25 -15.53 7.20
C GLY A 317 -1.21 -16.64 6.16
N VAL A 318 -0.99 -17.88 6.59
CA VAL A 318 -0.98 -19.07 5.72
C VAL A 318 -2.33 -19.28 5.04
N ALA A 319 -3.44 -19.09 5.76
CA ALA A 319 -4.79 -19.21 5.21
C ALA A 319 -5.07 -18.25 4.04
N MET A 320 -4.40 -17.08 4.01
CA MET A 320 -4.55 -16.08 2.96
C MET A 320 -3.65 -16.32 1.73
N ILE A 321 -2.65 -17.23 1.79
CA ILE A 321 -1.72 -17.51 0.68
C ILE A 321 -2.43 -17.82 -0.64
N PRO A 322 -3.48 -18.69 -0.69
CA PRO A 322 -4.15 -18.99 -1.94
C PRO A 322 -4.67 -17.76 -2.67
N ALA A 323 -5.21 -16.77 -1.94
CA ALA A 323 -5.69 -15.52 -2.51
C ALA A 323 -4.55 -14.62 -2.99
N LEU A 324 -3.47 -14.49 -2.21
CA LEU A 324 -2.28 -13.73 -2.62
C LEU A 324 -1.63 -14.34 -3.87
N ALA A 325 -1.52 -15.67 -3.94
CA ALA A 325 -1.06 -16.37 -5.13
C ALA A 325 -1.99 -16.16 -6.33
N ALA A 326 -3.31 -16.14 -6.09
CA ALA A 326 -4.31 -15.89 -7.13
C ALA A 326 -4.17 -14.50 -7.76
N THR A 327 -3.79 -13.47 -6.98
CA THR A 327 -3.51 -12.12 -7.52
C THR A 327 -2.37 -12.19 -8.56
N VAL A 328 -1.27 -12.87 -8.23
CA VAL A 328 -0.13 -13.05 -9.12
C VAL A 328 -0.50 -13.85 -10.36
N VAL A 329 -1.18 -14.98 -10.18
CA VAL A 329 -1.62 -15.86 -11.28
C VAL A 329 -2.57 -15.11 -12.21
N ALA A 330 -3.54 -14.38 -11.67
CA ALA A 330 -4.48 -13.58 -12.47
C ALA A 330 -3.74 -12.51 -13.29
N GLY A 331 -2.77 -11.80 -12.69
CA GLY A 331 -1.93 -10.83 -13.37
C GLY A 331 -1.13 -11.43 -14.53
N LEU A 332 -0.64 -12.66 -14.39
CA LEU A 332 0.09 -13.34 -15.46
C LEU A 332 -0.86 -13.87 -16.56
N VAL A 333 -1.98 -14.48 -16.17
CA VAL A 333 -2.95 -15.07 -17.11
C VAL A 333 -3.67 -14.02 -17.94
N VAL A 334 -3.86 -12.82 -17.40
CA VAL A 334 -4.56 -11.75 -18.11
C VAL A 334 -3.76 -11.16 -19.27
N VAL A 335 -2.41 -11.24 -19.24
CA VAL A 335 -1.54 -10.67 -20.30
C VAL A 335 -1.83 -11.26 -21.69
N PRO A 336 -1.91 -12.59 -21.90
CA PRO A 336 -2.31 -13.13 -23.19
C PRO A 336 -3.79 -12.89 -23.52
N LEU A 337 -4.66 -12.67 -22.53
CA LEU A 337 -6.08 -12.46 -22.73
C LEU A 337 -6.38 -11.13 -23.44
N VAL A 338 -5.64 -10.06 -23.16
CA VAL A 338 -5.84 -8.73 -23.79
C VAL A 338 -5.50 -8.71 -25.29
N ARG A 339 -4.81 -9.73 -25.81
CA ARG A 339 -4.63 -9.93 -27.25
C ARG A 339 -5.94 -10.36 -27.93
N LYS A 340 -6.82 -11.05 -27.20
CA LYS A 340 -8.11 -11.54 -27.70
C LYS A 340 -9.28 -10.64 -27.32
N VAL A 341 -9.26 -10.08 -26.11
CA VAL A 341 -10.32 -9.25 -25.53
C VAL A 341 -9.81 -7.82 -25.35
N ARG A 342 -10.68 -6.82 -25.55
CA ARG A 342 -10.31 -5.41 -25.35
C ARG A 342 -9.93 -5.15 -23.90
N PRO A 343 -8.83 -4.43 -23.62
CA PRO A 343 -8.35 -4.15 -22.26
C PRO A 343 -9.43 -3.57 -21.33
N GLY A 344 -10.29 -2.69 -21.84
CA GLY A 344 -11.37 -2.09 -21.05
C GLY A 344 -12.37 -3.10 -20.48
N TYR A 345 -12.71 -4.14 -21.23
CA TYR A 345 -13.58 -5.20 -20.69
C TYR A 345 -12.86 -6.11 -19.71
N VAL A 346 -11.56 -6.27 -19.86
CA VAL A 346 -10.74 -7.06 -18.93
C VAL A 346 -10.62 -6.35 -17.59
N VAL A 347 -10.36 -5.04 -17.57
CA VAL A 347 -10.37 -4.23 -16.34
C VAL A 347 -11.74 -4.26 -15.68
N ALA A 348 -12.81 -4.07 -16.48
CA ALA A 348 -14.19 -4.14 -15.97
C ALA A 348 -14.52 -5.50 -15.36
N ALA A 349 -14.12 -6.60 -15.99
CA ALA A 349 -14.29 -7.95 -15.46
C ALA A 349 -13.50 -8.15 -14.15
N GLY A 350 -12.25 -7.64 -14.06
CA GLY A 350 -11.48 -7.66 -12.82
C GLY A 350 -12.20 -6.95 -11.67
N LEU A 351 -12.67 -5.73 -11.90
CA LEU A 351 -13.44 -4.98 -10.90
C LEU A 351 -14.79 -5.67 -10.55
N ALA A 352 -15.43 -6.36 -11.52
CA ALA A 352 -16.63 -7.14 -11.28
C ALA A 352 -16.34 -8.38 -10.42
N PHE A 353 -15.20 -9.07 -10.60
CA PHE A 353 -14.76 -10.13 -9.70
C PHE A 353 -14.55 -9.60 -8.27
N SER A 354 -13.93 -8.42 -8.12
CA SER A 354 -13.80 -7.78 -6.80
C SER A 354 -15.17 -7.46 -6.18
N ALA A 355 -16.14 -6.98 -6.98
CA ALA A 355 -17.52 -6.76 -6.54
C ALA A 355 -18.19 -8.11 -6.12
N THR A 356 -17.93 -9.19 -6.84
CA THR A 356 -18.45 -10.53 -6.47
C THR A 356 -17.88 -11.00 -5.14
N GLY A 357 -16.58 -10.79 -4.87
CA GLY A 357 -15.98 -11.09 -3.57
C GLY A 357 -16.71 -10.35 -2.43
N TYR A 358 -16.99 -9.07 -2.61
CA TYR A 358 -17.77 -8.30 -1.63
C TYR A 358 -19.23 -8.76 -1.53
N THR A 359 -19.84 -9.20 -2.64
CA THR A 359 -21.20 -9.75 -2.62
C THR A 359 -21.30 -11.00 -1.75
N LEU A 360 -20.29 -11.89 -1.82
CA LEU A 360 -20.24 -13.10 -0.99
C LEU A 360 -20.22 -12.77 0.51
N VAL A 361 -19.56 -11.68 0.89
CA VAL A 361 -19.53 -11.23 2.30
C VAL A 361 -20.81 -10.48 2.68
N ALA A 362 -21.28 -9.54 1.84
CA ALA A 362 -22.44 -8.70 2.16
C ALA A 362 -23.75 -9.51 2.29
N PHE A 363 -23.90 -10.61 1.57
CA PHE A 363 -25.12 -11.43 1.51
C PHE A 363 -24.89 -12.89 1.93
N GLY A 364 -23.65 -13.24 2.31
CA GLY A 364 -23.34 -14.58 2.80
C GLY A 364 -23.98 -14.86 4.16
N ASN A 365 -24.38 -16.10 4.40
CA ASN A 365 -24.89 -16.53 5.70
C ASN A 365 -23.74 -16.62 6.70
N HIS A 366 -23.97 -16.20 7.94
CA HIS A 366 -23.00 -16.31 9.05
C HIS A 366 -22.53 -17.76 9.33
N ASP A 367 -23.32 -18.76 8.92
CA ASP A 367 -22.96 -20.18 9.05
C ASP A 367 -21.79 -20.62 8.15
N GLY A 368 -21.34 -19.77 7.21
CA GLY A 368 -20.24 -20.08 6.27
C GLY A 368 -18.85 -20.06 6.88
N GLY A 369 -18.70 -19.54 8.10
CA GLY A 369 -17.41 -19.48 8.83
C GLY A 369 -16.27 -18.83 8.04
N PRO A 370 -15.00 -19.07 8.42
CA PRO A 370 -13.84 -18.47 7.77
C PRO A 370 -13.66 -18.88 6.30
N ALA A 371 -14.24 -20.04 5.90
CA ALA A 371 -14.13 -20.53 4.53
C ALA A 371 -14.81 -19.59 3.51
N LEU A 372 -15.95 -19.00 3.87
CA LEU A 372 -16.66 -18.05 3.01
C LEU A 372 -15.82 -16.78 2.81
N LEU A 373 -15.23 -16.23 3.87
CA LEU A 373 -14.41 -15.03 3.82
C LEU A 373 -13.11 -15.25 3.02
N LEU A 374 -12.51 -16.44 3.16
CA LEU A 374 -11.32 -16.82 2.38
C LEU A 374 -11.66 -17.03 0.90
N ALA A 375 -12.82 -17.63 0.58
CA ALA A 375 -13.31 -17.76 -0.77
C ALA A 375 -13.63 -16.39 -1.40
N ALA A 376 -14.23 -15.48 -0.62
CA ALA A 376 -14.49 -14.10 -1.03
C ALA A 376 -13.19 -13.35 -1.31
N LEU A 377 -12.17 -13.49 -0.44
CA LEU A 377 -10.83 -12.93 -0.68
C LEU A 377 -10.20 -13.50 -1.96
N LEU A 378 -10.33 -14.82 -2.20
CA LEU A 378 -9.79 -15.45 -3.41
C LEU A 378 -10.40 -14.84 -4.68
N VAL A 379 -11.72 -14.71 -4.73
CA VAL A 379 -12.44 -14.12 -5.87
C VAL A 379 -12.05 -12.65 -6.06
N LEU A 380 -11.97 -11.89 -4.96
CA LEU A 380 -11.55 -10.49 -4.97
C LEU A 380 -10.11 -10.36 -5.47
N ALA A 381 -9.20 -11.21 -5.02
CA ALA A 381 -7.79 -11.22 -5.40
C ALA A 381 -7.57 -11.50 -6.91
N LEU A 382 -8.34 -12.42 -7.49
CA LEU A 382 -8.37 -12.65 -8.95
C LEU A 382 -8.78 -11.36 -9.69
N GLY A 383 -9.75 -10.65 -9.14
CA GLY A 383 -10.22 -9.37 -9.68
C GLY A 383 -9.14 -8.30 -9.62
N VAL A 384 -8.51 -8.14 -8.48
CA VAL A 384 -7.45 -7.14 -8.25
C VAL A 384 -6.25 -7.39 -9.15
N GLY A 385 -5.69 -8.61 -9.19
CA GLY A 385 -4.55 -8.94 -10.04
C GLY A 385 -4.82 -8.69 -11.53
N THR A 386 -6.06 -8.98 -11.97
CA THR A 386 -6.51 -8.69 -13.34
C THR A 386 -6.60 -7.19 -13.61
N ALA A 387 -7.29 -6.44 -12.74
CA ALA A 387 -7.52 -5.01 -12.93
C ALA A 387 -6.23 -4.20 -12.82
N GLU A 388 -5.38 -4.49 -11.83
CA GLU A 388 -4.11 -3.80 -11.59
C GLU A 388 -3.14 -3.97 -12.77
N THR A 389 -2.93 -5.21 -13.22
CA THR A 389 -2.00 -5.50 -14.32
C THR A 389 -2.37 -4.74 -15.59
N ILE A 390 -3.64 -4.77 -15.99
CA ILE A 390 -4.07 -4.13 -17.22
C ILE A 390 -4.21 -2.61 -17.05
N SER A 391 -4.60 -2.13 -15.88
CA SER A 391 -4.63 -0.70 -15.61
C SER A 391 -3.23 -0.10 -15.65
N ASN A 392 -2.21 -0.76 -15.11
CA ASN A 392 -0.81 -0.33 -15.21
C ASN A 392 -0.33 -0.25 -16.67
N ASP A 393 -0.65 -1.27 -17.49
CA ASP A 393 -0.34 -1.26 -18.92
C ASP A 393 -1.00 -0.09 -19.63
N LEU A 394 -2.29 0.18 -19.36
CA LEU A 394 -3.02 1.31 -19.91
C LEU A 394 -2.48 2.67 -19.45
N ILE A 395 -2.08 2.81 -18.19
CA ILE A 395 -1.48 4.04 -17.66
C ILE A 395 -0.20 4.35 -18.42
N LEU A 396 0.71 3.38 -18.54
CA LEU A 396 2.00 3.55 -19.23
C LEU A 396 1.82 3.73 -20.74
N GLY A 397 0.92 2.96 -21.35
CA GLY A 397 0.67 2.98 -22.80
C GLY A 397 -0.11 4.21 -23.29
N SER A 398 -0.86 4.89 -22.40
CA SER A 398 -1.62 6.10 -22.74
C SER A 398 -0.83 7.40 -22.59
N ALA A 399 0.36 7.34 -21.98
CA ALA A 399 1.24 8.48 -21.81
C ALA A 399 2.20 8.62 -23.00
N PRO A 400 2.53 9.85 -23.44
CA PRO A 400 3.61 10.08 -24.41
C PRO A 400 4.94 9.49 -23.90
N PRO A 401 5.83 9.00 -24.81
CA PRO A 401 7.12 8.39 -24.40
C PRO A 401 7.96 9.29 -23.48
N GLU A 402 7.94 10.60 -23.73
CA GLU A 402 8.66 11.61 -22.95
C GLU A 402 8.12 11.75 -21.50
N LYS A 403 6.85 11.37 -21.28
CA LYS A 403 6.15 11.45 -20.00
C LYS A 403 5.96 10.09 -19.33
N SER A 404 6.54 9.04 -19.86
CA SER A 404 6.40 7.67 -19.32
C SER A 404 6.90 7.53 -17.88
N GLY A 405 7.94 8.29 -17.51
CA GLY A 405 8.44 8.36 -16.14
C GLY A 405 7.45 9.01 -15.17
N ALA A 406 6.80 10.11 -15.60
CA ALA A 406 5.76 10.76 -14.80
C ALA A 406 4.52 9.86 -14.65
N ALA A 407 4.12 9.15 -15.71
CA ALA A 407 3.02 8.19 -15.66
C ALA A 407 3.30 7.04 -14.69
N ALA A 408 4.52 6.50 -14.70
CA ALA A 408 4.94 5.46 -13.76
C ALA A 408 4.91 5.96 -12.30
N ALA A 409 5.40 7.18 -12.04
CA ALA A 409 5.38 7.78 -10.70
C ALA A 409 3.94 8.03 -10.21
N ILE A 410 3.03 8.46 -11.10
CA ILE A 410 1.61 8.63 -10.78
C ILE A 410 0.97 7.27 -10.48
N SER A 411 1.31 6.22 -11.23
CA SER A 411 0.80 4.87 -10.98
C SER A 411 1.23 4.35 -9.61
N GLU A 412 2.50 4.51 -9.25
CA GLU A 412 3.05 4.12 -7.96
C GLU A 412 2.40 4.90 -6.81
N THR A 413 2.24 6.24 -6.98
CA THR A 413 1.51 7.05 -6.00
C THR A 413 0.05 6.61 -5.88
N GLY A 414 -0.59 6.25 -7.01
CA GLY A 414 -1.95 5.72 -7.04
C GLY A 414 -2.07 4.40 -6.27
N TYR A 415 -1.05 3.53 -6.34
CA TYR A 415 -0.96 2.31 -5.55
C TYR A 415 -1.02 2.60 -4.04
N GLU A 416 -0.14 3.47 -3.57
CA GLU A 416 -0.07 3.83 -2.15
C GLU A 416 -1.32 4.57 -1.67
N VAL A 417 -1.86 5.48 -2.48
CA VAL A 417 -3.12 6.19 -2.17
C VAL A 417 -4.29 5.22 -2.10
N GLY A 418 -4.38 4.25 -3.02
CA GLY A 418 -5.42 3.22 -3.00
C GLY A 418 -5.36 2.38 -1.73
N SER A 419 -4.17 1.89 -1.38
CA SER A 419 -3.92 1.13 -0.15
C SER A 419 -4.32 1.92 1.10
N LEU A 420 -3.82 3.16 1.21
CA LEU A 420 -4.12 4.08 2.32
C LEU A 420 -5.63 4.35 2.47
N LEU A 421 -6.29 4.72 1.37
CA LEU A 421 -7.73 5.01 1.42
C LEU A 421 -8.56 3.76 1.73
N GLY A 422 -8.12 2.58 1.30
CA GLY A 422 -8.78 1.31 1.61
C GLY A 422 -8.82 1.06 3.12
N THR A 423 -7.68 1.15 3.78
CA THR A 423 -7.58 1.00 5.24
C THR A 423 -8.25 2.15 5.99
N ALA A 424 -8.02 3.40 5.57
CA ALA A 424 -8.58 4.58 6.25
C ALA A 424 -10.11 4.61 6.17
N VAL A 425 -10.70 4.41 4.99
CA VAL A 425 -12.17 4.53 4.80
C VAL A 425 -12.87 3.28 5.32
N LEU A 426 -12.50 2.09 4.81
CA LEU A 426 -13.19 0.86 5.18
C LEU A 426 -12.90 0.47 6.63
N GLY A 427 -11.68 0.71 7.12
CA GLY A 427 -11.32 0.51 8.51
C GLY A 427 -12.06 1.46 9.46
N SER A 428 -12.21 2.75 9.09
CA SER A 428 -13.00 3.71 9.89
C SER A 428 -14.48 3.33 9.95
N ILE A 429 -15.06 2.88 8.82
CA ILE A 429 -16.46 2.41 8.78
C ILE A 429 -16.64 1.17 9.67
N LEU A 430 -15.69 0.23 9.60
CA LEU A 430 -15.70 -0.96 10.45
C LEU A 430 -15.65 -0.59 11.93
N THR A 431 -14.71 0.27 12.33
CA THR A 431 -14.57 0.74 13.73
C THR A 431 -15.80 1.47 14.20
N ALA A 432 -16.32 2.43 13.41
CA ALA A 432 -17.53 3.17 13.75
C ALA A 432 -18.75 2.26 13.90
N SER A 433 -18.92 1.30 12.99
CA SER A 433 -20.00 0.31 13.05
C SER A 433 -19.87 -0.58 14.28
N TYR A 434 -18.66 -1.04 14.59
CA TYR A 434 -18.39 -1.82 15.79
C TYR A 434 -18.78 -1.06 17.05
N GLN A 435 -18.29 0.17 17.24
CA GLN A 435 -18.59 1.02 18.41
C GLN A 435 -20.08 1.32 18.53
N HIS A 436 -20.76 1.59 17.41
CA HIS A 436 -22.19 1.89 17.40
C HIS A 436 -23.07 0.67 17.74
N ASN A 437 -22.71 -0.50 17.26
CA ASN A 437 -23.52 -1.73 17.39
C ASN A 437 -23.15 -2.55 18.63
N LEU A 438 -22.03 -2.30 19.27
CA LEU A 438 -21.63 -3.03 20.47
C LEU A 438 -22.63 -2.78 21.61
N ARG A 439 -23.15 -3.87 22.15
CA ARG A 439 -24.05 -3.88 23.32
C ARG A 439 -23.47 -4.80 24.38
N LEU A 440 -22.64 -4.22 25.23
CA LEU A 440 -22.05 -4.99 26.33
C LEU A 440 -23.12 -5.43 27.32
N PRO A 441 -23.01 -6.65 27.89
CA PRO A 441 -23.92 -7.15 28.90
C PRO A 441 -23.95 -6.26 30.16
N ALA A 442 -25.09 -6.21 30.82
CA ALA A 442 -25.19 -5.54 32.11
C ALA A 442 -24.40 -6.30 33.20
N GLY A 443 -23.89 -5.57 34.19
CA GLY A 443 -23.18 -6.17 35.34
C GLY A 443 -21.67 -6.28 35.16
N LEU A 444 -21.08 -5.70 34.13
CA LEU A 444 -19.62 -5.61 33.96
C LEU A 444 -18.99 -4.52 34.85
N ASP A 445 -19.80 -3.55 35.32
CA ASP A 445 -19.38 -2.47 36.20
C ASP A 445 -18.86 -3.07 37.53
N GLY A 446 -17.63 -2.78 37.86
CA GLY A 446 -16.95 -3.31 39.06
C GLY A 446 -16.26 -4.69 38.89
N MET A 447 -16.47 -5.39 37.77
CA MET A 447 -15.74 -6.63 37.45
C MET A 447 -14.50 -6.37 36.57
N LEU A 448 -14.55 -5.31 35.78
CA LEU A 448 -13.45 -4.86 34.92
C LEU A 448 -12.95 -3.49 35.37
N PRO A 449 -11.63 -3.21 35.25
CA PRO A 449 -11.15 -1.83 35.30
C PRO A 449 -11.84 -0.96 34.26
N GLY A 450 -12.10 0.31 34.56
CA GLY A 450 -12.74 1.23 33.59
C GLY A 450 -12.00 1.35 32.28
N THR A 451 -10.67 1.21 32.28
CA THR A 451 -9.84 1.16 31.06
C THR A 451 -10.12 -0.08 30.22
N ALA A 452 -10.29 -1.26 30.83
CA ALA A 452 -10.60 -2.48 30.09
C ALA A 452 -12.01 -2.43 29.46
N LEU A 453 -12.98 -1.83 30.17
CA LEU A 453 -14.33 -1.61 29.64
C LEU A 453 -14.32 -0.61 28.48
N HIS A 454 -13.54 0.46 28.59
CA HIS A 454 -13.33 1.43 27.53
C HIS A 454 -12.69 0.77 26.29
N ASN A 455 -11.59 0.03 26.48
CA ASN A 455 -10.90 -0.66 25.39
C ASN A 455 -11.79 -1.70 24.70
N ALA A 456 -12.65 -2.38 25.44
CA ALA A 456 -13.65 -3.30 24.88
C ALA A 456 -14.66 -2.55 23.98
N GLY A 457 -15.02 -1.32 24.35
CA GLY A 457 -15.86 -0.44 23.54
C GLY A 457 -15.18 0.03 22.25
N GLU A 458 -13.86 0.22 22.27
CA GLU A 458 -13.10 0.78 21.16
C GLU A 458 -12.74 -0.25 20.08
N THR A 459 -12.37 -1.48 20.48
CA THR A 459 -11.84 -2.47 19.54
C THR A 459 -12.28 -3.90 19.85
N LEU A 460 -12.42 -4.71 18.80
CA LEU A 460 -12.68 -6.15 18.95
C LEU A 460 -11.61 -6.85 19.81
N ALA A 461 -10.33 -6.51 19.63
CA ALA A 461 -9.25 -7.10 20.42
C ALA A 461 -9.39 -6.77 21.92
N GLY A 462 -9.73 -5.50 22.24
CA GLY A 462 -10.00 -5.09 23.63
C GLY A 462 -11.19 -5.83 24.24
N ALA A 463 -12.25 -6.10 23.47
CA ALA A 463 -13.38 -6.89 23.96
C ALA A 463 -13.00 -8.36 24.21
N MET A 464 -12.19 -8.98 23.33
CA MET A 464 -11.70 -10.35 23.51
C MET A 464 -10.79 -10.47 24.74
N GLU A 465 -9.97 -9.44 25.01
CA GLU A 465 -9.11 -9.38 26.20
C GLU A 465 -9.95 -9.19 27.48
N ALA A 466 -10.93 -8.30 27.47
CA ALA A 466 -11.87 -8.13 28.56
C ALA A 466 -12.62 -9.45 28.88
N ALA A 467 -13.07 -10.17 27.85
CA ALA A 467 -13.72 -11.46 28.00
C ALA A 467 -12.82 -12.53 28.61
N ALA A 468 -11.51 -12.47 28.39
CA ALA A 468 -10.57 -13.48 28.90
C ALA A 468 -10.43 -13.50 30.43
N VAL A 469 -10.76 -12.38 31.10
CA VAL A 469 -10.65 -12.25 32.58
C VAL A 469 -12.01 -12.36 33.29
N LEU A 470 -13.11 -12.53 32.52
CA LEU A 470 -14.48 -12.63 33.06
C LEU A 470 -14.88 -14.09 33.35
N PRO A 471 -15.85 -14.31 34.26
CA PRO A 471 -16.48 -15.62 34.45
C PRO A 471 -17.14 -16.13 33.16
N GLY A 472 -17.14 -17.45 32.94
CA GLY A 472 -17.57 -18.11 31.70
C GLY A 472 -18.84 -17.55 31.03
N PRO A 473 -20.01 -17.45 31.70
CA PRO A 473 -21.22 -16.96 31.06
C PRO A 473 -21.13 -15.49 30.62
N LEU A 474 -20.43 -14.64 31.37
CA LEU A 474 -20.22 -13.23 31.03
C LEU A 474 -19.13 -13.09 29.94
N ALA A 475 -18.09 -13.91 29.98
CA ALA A 475 -17.07 -13.97 28.94
C ALA A 475 -17.69 -14.29 27.57
N ASP A 476 -18.56 -15.32 27.54
CA ASP A 476 -19.24 -15.73 26.31
C ASP A 476 -20.19 -14.62 25.81
N ALA A 477 -20.96 -14.00 26.70
CA ALA A 477 -21.86 -12.91 26.33
C ALA A 477 -21.10 -11.67 25.78
N VAL A 478 -19.91 -11.35 26.31
CA VAL A 478 -19.05 -10.27 25.76
C VAL A 478 -18.49 -10.66 24.41
N ARG A 479 -18.02 -11.91 24.22
CA ARG A 479 -17.52 -12.41 22.93
C ARG A 479 -18.60 -12.37 21.86
N ASP A 480 -19.81 -12.86 22.17
CA ASP A 480 -20.94 -12.90 21.24
C ASP A 480 -21.36 -11.48 20.84
N ALA A 481 -21.46 -10.56 21.81
CA ALA A 481 -21.80 -9.16 21.54
C ALA A 481 -20.73 -8.48 20.65
N ALA A 482 -19.45 -8.70 20.94
CA ALA A 482 -18.37 -8.13 20.17
C ALA A 482 -18.27 -8.74 18.75
N ALA A 483 -18.47 -10.04 18.61
CA ALA A 483 -18.54 -10.71 17.32
C ALA A 483 -19.67 -10.18 16.47
N ALA A 484 -20.90 -10.10 17.01
CA ALA A 484 -22.06 -9.58 16.30
C ALA A 484 -21.87 -8.11 15.85
N ALA A 485 -21.27 -7.27 16.71
CA ALA A 485 -20.97 -5.87 16.38
C ALA A 485 -19.91 -5.78 15.26
N PHE A 486 -18.87 -6.61 15.29
CA PHE A 486 -17.85 -6.67 14.28
C PHE A 486 -18.40 -7.17 12.93
N ASP A 487 -19.18 -8.23 12.94
CA ASP A 487 -19.81 -8.80 11.74
C ASP A 487 -20.75 -7.79 11.08
N SER A 488 -21.53 -7.03 11.87
CA SER A 488 -22.33 -5.92 11.34
C SER A 488 -21.45 -4.91 10.59
N GLY A 489 -20.29 -4.56 11.14
CA GLY A 489 -19.30 -3.68 10.50
C GLY A 489 -18.73 -4.27 9.22
N VAL A 490 -18.43 -5.55 9.20
CA VAL A 490 -17.94 -6.28 8.01
C VAL A 490 -18.99 -6.25 6.89
N HIS A 491 -20.27 -6.50 7.21
CA HIS A 491 -21.38 -6.45 6.23
C HIS A 491 -21.55 -5.04 5.63
N ILE A 492 -21.55 -4.00 6.45
CA ILE A 492 -21.66 -2.61 5.98
C ILE A 492 -20.48 -2.25 5.08
N THR A 493 -19.27 -2.59 5.52
CA THR A 493 -18.04 -2.37 4.75
C THR A 493 -18.07 -3.11 3.41
N ALA A 494 -18.55 -4.37 3.41
CA ALA A 494 -18.68 -5.17 2.22
C ALA A 494 -19.74 -4.61 1.25
N ALA A 495 -20.87 -4.12 1.76
CA ALA A 495 -21.91 -3.49 0.92
C ALA A 495 -21.38 -2.22 0.23
N ILE A 496 -20.61 -1.39 0.94
CA ILE A 496 -19.96 -0.20 0.37
C ILE A 496 -18.92 -0.61 -0.69
N GLY A 497 -18.06 -1.58 -0.37
CA GLY A 497 -17.09 -2.14 -1.31
C GLY A 497 -17.74 -2.69 -2.59
N LEU A 498 -18.84 -3.41 -2.46
CA LEU A 498 -19.64 -3.90 -3.57
C LEU A 498 -20.12 -2.75 -4.49
N VAL A 499 -20.75 -1.73 -3.91
CA VAL A 499 -21.29 -0.60 -4.69
C VAL A 499 -20.16 0.15 -5.42
N LEU A 500 -19.03 0.37 -4.74
CA LEU A 500 -17.87 1.05 -5.33
C LEU A 500 -17.28 0.22 -6.49
N MET A 501 -17.06 -1.08 -6.28
CA MET A 501 -16.45 -1.95 -7.30
C MET A 501 -17.40 -2.18 -8.48
N ALA A 502 -18.69 -2.37 -8.26
CA ALA A 502 -19.69 -2.50 -9.32
C ALA A 502 -19.78 -1.23 -10.17
N THR A 503 -19.81 -0.06 -9.51
CA THR A 503 -19.80 1.24 -10.20
C THR A 503 -18.53 1.42 -11.02
N ALA A 504 -17.37 1.11 -10.44
CA ALA A 504 -16.08 1.19 -11.13
C ALA A 504 -16.01 0.24 -12.33
N ALA A 505 -16.55 -0.98 -12.21
CA ALA A 505 -16.62 -1.95 -13.31
C ALA A 505 -17.45 -1.42 -14.49
N VAL A 506 -18.62 -0.85 -14.20
CA VAL A 506 -19.47 -0.23 -15.23
C VAL A 506 -18.77 0.95 -15.90
N LEU A 507 -18.18 1.84 -15.12
CA LEU A 507 -17.44 3.00 -15.64
C LEU A 507 -16.25 2.56 -16.51
N ALA A 508 -15.48 1.57 -16.07
CA ALA A 508 -14.38 1.01 -16.85
C ALA A 508 -14.88 0.41 -18.19
N ALA A 509 -15.97 -0.37 -18.16
CA ALA A 509 -16.56 -0.94 -19.35
C ALA A 509 -17.01 0.14 -20.35
N VAL A 510 -17.57 1.26 -19.89
CA VAL A 510 -18.06 2.34 -20.73
C VAL A 510 -16.93 3.22 -21.26
N VAL A 511 -16.03 3.66 -20.38
CA VAL A 511 -14.97 4.63 -20.71
C VAL A 511 -13.87 3.98 -21.57
N LEU A 512 -13.46 2.76 -21.22
CA LEU A 512 -12.37 2.05 -21.89
C LEU A 512 -12.82 1.20 -23.09
N ARG A 513 -14.11 1.17 -23.45
CA ARG A 513 -14.66 0.33 -24.55
C ARG A 513 -13.99 0.51 -25.90
N LYS A 514 -13.43 1.71 -26.16
CA LYS A 514 -12.80 2.05 -27.43
C LYS A 514 -11.31 1.76 -27.49
N VAL A 515 -10.70 1.34 -26.39
CA VAL A 515 -9.27 0.98 -26.36
C VAL A 515 -9.05 -0.25 -27.23
N PRO A 516 -8.14 -0.20 -28.22
CA PRO A 516 -7.87 -1.35 -29.10
C PRO A 516 -7.28 -2.52 -28.31
N LYS A 517 -7.38 -3.73 -28.91
CA LYS A 517 -6.72 -4.93 -28.37
C LYS A 517 -5.21 -4.73 -28.40
N ALA A 518 -4.49 -5.36 -27.46
CA ALA A 518 -3.05 -5.39 -27.50
C ALA A 518 -2.59 -6.21 -28.73
N THR A 519 -1.66 -5.64 -29.50
CA THR A 519 -1.07 -6.29 -30.69
C THR A 519 0.06 -7.24 -30.30
#